data_8f08f6bb58ba9b6a9782557e904063d2
#
_entry.id   8f08f6bb58ba9b6a9782557e904063d2
#
_cell.length_a   1.000
_cell.length_b   1.000
_cell.length_c   1.000
_cell.angle_alpha   90.00
_cell.angle_beta   90.00
_cell.angle_gamma   90.00
#
_symmetry.space_group_name_H-M   'P 1'
#
loop_
_entity.id
_entity.type
_entity.pdbx_description
1 polymer ?
#
loop_
_entity_poly.entity_id
_entity_poly.type
_entity_poly.pdbx_seq_one_letter_code
_entity_poly.pdbx_strand_id
1 'polypeptide(L)'
;MKSYKLRYLPIFSEDLCEAATYLSEQLNNPQAAENLVNEVEKAILKRLEMPLSFEPFKSKKCRKDTYYRIYVGNYTIFYVVIDDVMEVRRFLNSARDFDRLI
;
A
#
# COMPACT_ATOMS: atom_id res chain seq x y z
N MET A 1 17.71 -3.75 17.56
CA MET A 1 16.88 -3.45 16.39
C MET A 1 15.49 -2.99 16.81
N LYS A 2 14.99 -1.98 16.12
CA LYS A 2 13.67 -1.45 16.41
C LYS A 2 12.61 -2.32 15.74
N SER A 3 11.60 -2.73 16.50
CA SER A 3 10.45 -3.47 15.98
C SER A 3 9.32 -2.50 15.69
N TYR A 4 8.69 -2.65 14.53
CA TYR A 4 7.57 -1.80 14.11
C TYR A 4 6.26 -2.55 14.23
N LYS A 5 5.22 -1.81 14.60
CA LYS A 5 3.85 -2.31 14.63
C LYS A 5 3.18 -1.98 13.30
N LEU A 6 2.26 -2.82 12.90
CA LEU A 6 1.55 -2.66 11.62
C LEU A 6 0.12 -2.20 11.89
N ARG A 7 -0.31 -1.19 11.15
CA ARG A 7 -1.68 -0.69 11.22
C ARG A 7 -2.19 -0.41 9.82
N TYR A 8 -3.43 -0.77 9.55
CA TYR A 8 -4.09 -0.51 8.28
C TYR A 8 -5.19 0.52 8.47
N LEU A 9 -5.25 1.53 7.59
CA LEU A 9 -6.41 2.41 7.56
C LEU A 9 -7.56 1.69 6.84
N PRO A 10 -8.82 1.93 7.26
CA PRO A 10 -9.98 1.33 6.58
C PRO A 10 -10.01 1.58 5.08
N ILE A 11 -9.60 2.78 4.63
CA ILE A 11 -9.60 3.11 3.21
C ILE A 11 -8.62 2.23 2.42
N PHE A 12 -7.50 1.83 3.02
CA PHE A 12 -6.58 0.88 2.38
C PHE A 12 -7.28 -0.46 2.13
N SER A 13 -8.00 -0.96 3.13
CA SER A 13 -8.72 -2.23 3.00
C SER A 13 -9.81 -2.15 1.94
N GLU A 14 -10.50 -1.01 1.85
CA GLU A 14 -11.50 -0.76 0.83
C GLU A 14 -10.86 -0.73 -0.56
N ASP A 15 -9.73 -0.04 -0.71
CA ASP A 15 -8.98 0.01 -1.97
C ASP A 15 -8.60 -1.39 -2.45
N LEU A 16 -8.07 -2.21 -1.54
CA LEU A 16 -7.62 -3.57 -1.87
C LEU A 16 -8.80 -4.47 -2.23
N CYS A 17 -9.87 -4.37 -1.47
CA CYS A 17 -11.09 -5.14 -1.72
C CYS A 17 -11.67 -4.81 -3.10
N GLU A 18 -11.69 -3.53 -3.46
CA GLU A 18 -12.19 -3.07 -4.75
C GLU A 18 -11.35 -3.63 -5.90
N ALA A 19 -10.01 -3.62 -5.76
CA ALA A 19 -9.13 -4.18 -6.78
C ALA A 19 -9.31 -5.70 -6.91
N ALA A 20 -9.43 -6.41 -5.80
CA ALA A 20 -9.62 -7.85 -5.80
C ALA A 20 -10.98 -8.23 -6.42
N THR A 21 -12.02 -7.47 -6.10
CA THR A 21 -13.36 -7.68 -6.67
C THR A 21 -13.36 -7.46 -8.18
N TYR A 22 -12.64 -6.43 -8.64
CA TYR A 22 -12.51 -6.17 -10.09
C TYR A 22 -11.87 -7.37 -10.80
N LEU A 23 -10.78 -7.91 -10.26
CA LEU A 23 -10.11 -9.07 -10.84
C LEU A 23 -11.02 -10.31 -10.85
N SER A 24 -11.71 -10.55 -9.75
CA SER A 24 -12.56 -11.73 -9.59
C SER A 24 -13.80 -11.67 -10.45
N GLU A 25 -14.50 -10.54 -10.46
CA GLU A 25 -15.80 -10.40 -11.12
C GLU A 25 -15.72 -9.85 -12.54
N GLN A 26 -15.00 -8.72 -12.74
CA GLN A 26 -14.92 -8.10 -14.06
C GLN A 26 -14.01 -8.85 -15.01
N LEU A 27 -12.87 -9.32 -14.53
CA LEU A 27 -11.92 -10.10 -15.34
C LEU A 27 -12.14 -11.60 -15.20
N ASN A 28 -13.12 -12.00 -14.40
CA ASN A 28 -13.50 -13.40 -14.20
C ASN A 28 -12.29 -14.27 -13.82
N ASN A 29 -11.43 -13.74 -12.95
CA ASN A 29 -10.19 -14.41 -12.54
C ASN A 29 -10.01 -14.38 -11.01
N PRO A 30 -10.75 -15.24 -10.29
CA PRO A 30 -10.64 -15.28 -8.82
C PRO A 30 -9.25 -15.68 -8.32
N GLN A 31 -8.51 -16.48 -9.11
CA GLN A 31 -7.14 -16.86 -8.73
C GLN A 31 -6.21 -15.62 -8.73
N ALA A 32 -6.37 -14.72 -9.70
CA ALA A 32 -5.60 -13.50 -9.75
C ALA A 32 -5.92 -12.59 -8.57
N ALA A 33 -7.20 -12.55 -8.15
CA ALA A 33 -7.61 -11.79 -6.98
C ALA A 33 -6.94 -12.30 -5.71
N GLU A 34 -6.94 -13.61 -5.51
CA GLU A 34 -6.28 -14.25 -4.37
C GLU A 34 -4.78 -14.00 -4.39
N ASN A 35 -4.15 -14.14 -5.55
CA ASN A 35 -2.72 -13.90 -5.71
C ASN A 35 -2.36 -12.45 -5.37
N LEU A 36 -3.19 -11.49 -5.79
CA LEU A 36 -2.96 -10.08 -5.49
C LEU A 36 -2.94 -9.83 -3.98
N VAL A 37 -3.94 -10.34 -3.27
CA VAL A 37 -4.04 -10.16 -1.82
C VAL A 37 -2.81 -10.77 -1.13
N ASN A 38 -2.40 -11.97 -1.54
CA ASN A 38 -1.24 -12.65 -0.97
C ASN A 38 0.06 -11.88 -1.23
N GLU A 39 0.25 -11.38 -2.44
CA GLU A 39 1.44 -10.60 -2.80
C GLU A 39 1.52 -9.28 -2.03
N VAL A 40 0.39 -8.61 -1.86
CA VAL A 40 0.29 -7.36 -1.10
C VAL A 40 0.70 -7.62 0.36
N GLU A 41 0.15 -8.66 0.96
CA GLU A 41 0.44 -9.01 2.35
C GLU A 41 1.92 -9.33 2.55
N LYS A 42 2.50 -10.15 1.67
CA LYS A 42 3.93 -10.48 1.72
C LYS A 42 4.80 -9.23 1.60
N ALA A 43 4.47 -8.34 0.67
CA ALA A 43 5.25 -7.13 0.44
C ALA A 43 5.22 -6.20 1.66
N ILE A 44 4.07 -6.07 2.29
CA ILE A 44 3.91 -5.24 3.49
C ILE A 44 4.70 -5.83 4.66
N LEU A 45 4.58 -7.12 4.90
CA LEU A 45 5.29 -7.78 6.00
C LEU A 45 6.81 -7.70 5.83
N LYS A 46 7.28 -7.83 4.60
CA LYS A 46 8.71 -7.70 4.31
C LYS A 46 9.21 -6.28 4.58
N ARG A 47 8.45 -5.27 4.14
CA ARG A 47 8.80 -3.87 4.36
C ARG A 47 8.75 -3.48 5.84
N LEU A 48 7.90 -4.14 6.62
CA LEU A 48 7.76 -3.87 8.05
C LEU A 48 9.06 -4.07 8.83
N GLU A 49 9.95 -4.90 8.32
CA GLU A 49 11.25 -5.13 8.95
C GLU A 49 12.13 -3.88 8.91
N MET A 50 12.05 -3.09 7.83
CA MET A 50 12.87 -1.90 7.63
C MET A 50 12.10 -0.80 6.89
N PRO A 51 11.03 -0.26 7.48
CA PRO A 51 10.14 0.64 6.74
C PRO A 51 10.73 2.00 6.38
N LEU A 52 11.79 2.42 7.04
CA LEU A 52 12.44 3.71 6.79
C LEU A 52 13.67 3.62 5.88
N SER A 53 14.01 2.41 5.39
CA SER A 53 15.22 2.19 4.59
C SER A 53 15.02 2.42 3.11
N PHE A 54 13.92 3.06 2.72
CA PHE A 54 13.57 3.27 1.31
C PHE A 54 13.38 4.75 1.03
N GLU A 55 13.45 5.11 -0.26
CA GLU A 55 13.28 6.49 -0.67
C GLU A 55 11.84 6.96 -0.47
N PRO A 56 11.64 8.11 0.20
CA PRO A 56 10.29 8.66 0.37
C PRO A 56 9.68 9.08 -0.96
N PHE A 57 8.34 9.06 -1.01
CA PHE A 57 7.60 9.61 -2.14
C PHE A 57 7.69 11.13 -2.11
N LYS A 58 8.17 11.71 -3.22
CA LYS A 58 8.29 13.17 -3.34
C LYS A 58 6.95 13.72 -3.82
N SER A 59 6.19 14.27 -2.88
CA SER A 59 4.91 14.90 -3.18
C SER A 59 5.11 16.35 -3.64
N LYS A 60 4.26 16.81 -4.55
CA LYS A 60 4.21 18.21 -4.95
C LYS A 60 3.52 19.08 -3.90
N LYS A 61 2.81 18.45 -2.96
CA LYS A 61 2.12 19.12 -1.87
C LYS A 61 2.94 19.06 -0.60
N CYS A 62 2.80 20.08 0.23
CA CYS A 62 3.39 20.07 1.57
C CYS A 62 2.53 19.17 2.46
N ARG A 63 3.09 18.04 2.89
CA ARG A 63 2.35 17.04 3.67
C ARG A 63 2.93 16.95 5.08
N LYS A 64 2.04 16.71 6.03
CA LYS A 64 2.43 16.53 7.43
C LYS A 64 3.30 15.30 7.61
N ASP A 65 2.92 14.18 6.98
CA ASP A 65 3.63 12.92 7.10
C ASP A 65 4.39 12.59 5.82
N THR A 66 5.54 11.93 5.96
CA THR A 66 6.34 11.47 4.84
C THR A 66 5.78 10.15 4.34
N TYR A 67 5.42 10.09 3.07
CA TYR A 67 4.88 8.90 2.45
C TYR A 67 5.98 8.04 1.83
N TYR A 68 5.85 6.74 1.97
CA TYR A 68 6.70 5.74 1.32
C TYR A 68 5.85 4.86 0.43
N ARG A 69 6.50 4.20 -0.52
CA ARG A 69 5.83 3.38 -1.53
C ARG A 69 6.34 1.95 -1.54
N ILE A 70 5.42 1.02 -1.79
CA ILE A 70 5.76 -0.37 -2.11
C ILE A 70 5.06 -0.68 -3.43
N TYR A 71 5.80 -1.18 -4.41
CA TYR A 71 5.23 -1.54 -5.71
C TYR A 71 4.86 -3.02 -5.71
N VAL A 72 3.64 -3.34 -6.12
CA VAL A 72 3.15 -4.71 -6.29
C VAL A 72 2.43 -4.77 -7.64
N GLY A 73 3.09 -5.36 -8.66
CA GLY A 73 2.54 -5.40 -10.01
C GLY A 73 2.21 -4.01 -10.51
N ASN A 74 0.96 -3.80 -10.90
CA ASN A 74 0.47 -2.51 -11.42
C ASN A 74 -0.05 -1.58 -10.31
N TYR A 75 0.20 -1.91 -9.06
CA TYR A 75 -0.33 -1.17 -7.92
C TYR A 75 0.79 -0.61 -7.05
N THR A 76 0.45 0.44 -6.32
CA THR A 76 1.36 1.07 -5.36
C THR A 76 0.67 1.14 -4.01
N ILE A 77 1.37 0.68 -2.99
CA ILE A 77 0.92 0.76 -1.59
C ILE A 77 1.61 1.96 -0.98
N PHE A 78 0.83 2.84 -0.35
CA PHE A 78 1.37 4.01 0.35
C PHE A 78 1.27 3.81 1.85
N TYR A 79 2.36 4.11 2.55
CA TYR A 79 2.39 4.04 4.01
C TYR A 79 3.18 5.22 4.58
N VAL A 80 2.94 5.48 5.86
CA VAL A 80 3.74 6.42 6.66
C VAL A 80 4.23 5.68 7.88
N VAL A 81 5.25 6.23 8.53
CA VAL A 81 5.73 5.69 9.81
C VAL A 81 5.54 6.76 10.86
N ILE A 82 4.78 6.44 11.89
CA ILE A 82 4.49 7.33 13.02
C ILE A 82 5.01 6.63 14.27
N ASP A 83 6.09 7.16 14.85
CA ASP A 83 6.80 6.53 15.96
C ASP A 83 7.25 5.11 15.58
N ASP A 84 6.71 4.08 16.22
CA ASP A 84 7.04 2.69 15.89
C ASP A 84 5.94 1.99 15.09
N VAL A 85 5.02 2.77 14.49
CA VAL A 85 3.89 2.23 13.74
C VAL A 85 4.06 2.50 12.25
N MET A 86 4.06 1.42 11.46
CA MET A 86 3.96 1.50 10.01
C MET A 86 2.46 1.49 9.67
N GLU A 87 1.95 2.64 9.23
CA GLU A 87 0.53 2.81 8.94
C GLU A 87 0.31 2.76 7.43
N VAL A 88 -0.35 1.71 6.97
CA VAL A 88 -0.64 1.50 5.54
C VAL A 88 -1.92 2.25 5.20
N ARG A 89 -1.81 3.24 4.30
CA ARG A 89 -2.89 4.21 4.03
C ARG A 89 -3.68 4.00 2.76
N ARG A 90 -3.00 3.70 1.65
CA ARG A 90 -3.70 3.59 0.37
C ARG A 90 -3.12 2.46 -0.48
N PHE A 91 -3.97 1.90 -1.33
CA PHE A 91 -3.61 0.92 -2.35
C PHE A 91 -4.19 1.40 -3.67
N LEU A 92 -3.33 1.88 -4.57
CA LEU A 92 -3.77 2.57 -5.79
C LEU A 92 -3.09 1.99 -7.02
N ASN A 93 -3.82 1.99 -8.15
CA ASN A 93 -3.23 1.65 -9.44
C ASN A 93 -2.12 2.66 -9.74
N SER A 94 -0.95 2.18 -10.20
CA SER A 94 0.24 3.02 -10.40
C SER A 94 0.08 4.08 -11.47
N ALA A 95 -0.95 3.97 -12.31
CA ALA A 95 -1.26 4.98 -13.33
C ALA A 95 -2.04 6.18 -12.79
N ARG A 96 -2.49 6.12 -11.52
CA ARG A 96 -3.29 7.19 -10.90
C ARG A 96 -2.42 8.36 -10.47
N ASP A 97 -3.03 9.54 -10.38
CA ASP A 97 -2.38 10.75 -9.83
C ASP A 97 -2.40 10.66 -8.31
N PHE A 98 -1.29 10.22 -7.73
CA PHE A 98 -1.18 9.97 -6.31
C PHE A 98 -1.38 11.23 -5.47
N ASP A 99 -0.83 12.36 -5.91
CA ASP A 99 -0.93 13.63 -5.16
C ASP A 99 -2.38 14.10 -4.96
N ARG A 100 -3.28 13.71 -5.87
CA ARG A 100 -4.70 14.02 -5.72
C ARG A 100 -5.40 13.07 -4.75
N LEU A 101 -4.91 11.84 -4.64
CA LEU A 101 -5.61 10.75 -3.95
C LEU A 101 -5.13 10.53 -2.52
N ILE A 102 -3.90 10.94 -2.23
CA ILE A 102 -3.34 10.81 -0.88
C ILE A 102 -3.11 12.19 -0.21
#